data_00968e7d8d5a07d1e4caf52244bcf8f0
#
_entry.id   00968e7d8d5a07d1e4caf52244bcf8f0
#
_cell.length_a   1.000
_cell.length_b   1.000
_cell.length_c   1.000
_cell.angle_alpha   90.00
_cell.angle_beta   90.00
_cell.angle_gamma   90.00
#
_symmetry.space_group_name_H-M   'P 1'
#
loop_
_entity.id
_entity.type
_entity.pdbx_description
1 polymer ?
#
loop_
_entity_poly.entity_id
_entity_poly.type
_entity_poly.pdbx_seq_one_letter_code
_entity_poly.pdbx_strand_id
1 'polypeptide(L)'
;MRRLLDYKIIFILIILSNSFLSQVGFVDSLFSTKGEQYFSLRNSREINLNKLSKLISIDHKTNAQTIFAYANKEQFLDFLKLEMDYLIIDDVINVSQLNKARSSWNYYPTYQEYESMMQAFADSFPSICKLHNLGTLSSGHKILAIQISDNVGTQENEPSFLYTSSMHGNELTGYVLMLRLIDELLNGYTNGNYLDIINEIDLWINPLAN
;
A
#
# COMPACT_ATOMS: atom_id res chain seq x y z
N MET A 1 5.53 -27.43 50.83
CA MET A 1 5.16 -27.73 49.43
C MET A 1 4.36 -26.64 48.71
N ARG A 2 3.37 -25.96 49.29
CA ARG A 2 2.61 -24.88 48.65
C ARG A 2 3.48 -23.67 48.21
N ARG A 3 4.41 -23.18 49.03
CA ARG A 3 5.20 -21.96 48.70
C ARG A 3 6.12 -22.12 47.48
N LEU A 4 6.63 -23.31 47.18
CA LEU A 4 7.47 -23.56 46.00
C LEU A 4 6.66 -23.61 44.71
N LEU A 5 5.37 -23.93 44.75
CA LEU A 5 4.46 -23.90 43.62
C LEU A 5 4.15 -22.46 43.18
N ASP A 6 3.94 -21.57 44.16
CA ASP A 6 3.64 -20.16 43.93
C ASP A 6 4.80 -19.41 43.22
N TYR A 7 6.05 -19.68 43.60
CA TYR A 7 7.23 -19.10 42.94
C TYR A 7 7.42 -19.58 41.49
N LYS A 8 7.13 -20.84 41.21
CA LYS A 8 7.19 -21.37 39.84
C LYS A 8 6.13 -20.76 38.93
N ILE A 9 4.92 -20.57 39.44
CA ILE A 9 3.82 -19.96 38.71
C ILE A 9 4.13 -18.48 38.45
N ILE A 10 4.64 -17.72 39.41
CA ILE A 10 5.04 -16.34 39.27
C ILE A 10 6.19 -16.19 38.26
N PHE A 11 7.19 -17.11 38.31
CA PHE A 11 8.31 -17.07 37.37
C PHE A 11 7.88 -17.38 35.93
N ILE A 12 6.96 -18.33 35.74
CA ILE A 12 6.38 -18.63 34.41
C ILE A 12 5.55 -17.45 33.90
N LEU A 13 4.75 -16.80 34.75
CA LEU A 13 3.99 -15.59 34.39
C LEU A 13 4.90 -14.43 33.99
N ILE A 14 6.03 -14.22 34.68
CA ILE A 14 7.00 -13.16 34.36
C ILE A 14 7.70 -13.47 33.01
N ILE A 15 8.06 -14.73 32.73
CA ILE A 15 8.66 -15.11 31.46
C ILE A 15 7.67 -14.92 30.31
N LEU A 16 6.42 -15.33 30.47
CA LEU A 16 5.36 -15.14 29.48
C LEU A 16 5.05 -13.67 29.23
N SER A 17 5.03 -12.83 30.28
CA SER A 17 4.82 -11.38 30.13
C SER A 17 5.98 -10.69 29.42
N ASN A 18 7.22 -11.08 29.68
CA ASN A 18 8.39 -10.52 29.00
C ASN A 18 8.45 -10.93 27.53
N SER A 19 8.06 -12.14 27.19
CA SER A 19 7.98 -12.58 25.78
C SER A 19 6.87 -11.85 25.02
N PHE A 20 5.73 -11.62 25.64
CA PHE A 20 4.62 -10.87 25.04
C PHE A 20 4.99 -9.38 24.84
N LEU A 21 5.59 -8.73 25.83
CA LEU A 21 6.05 -7.34 25.73
C LEU A 21 7.14 -7.17 24.68
N SER A 22 8.05 -8.12 24.56
CA SER A 22 9.07 -8.18 23.50
C SER A 22 8.44 -8.30 22.10
N GLN A 23 7.39 -9.12 21.97
CA GLN A 23 6.71 -9.35 20.71
C GLN A 23 5.89 -8.11 20.29
N VAL A 24 5.22 -7.43 21.22
CA VAL A 24 4.50 -6.18 20.93
C VAL A 24 5.48 -5.08 20.52
N GLY A 25 6.60 -4.90 21.23
CA GLY A 25 7.63 -3.91 20.86
C GLY A 25 8.25 -4.18 19.48
N PHE A 26 8.45 -5.43 19.11
CA PHE A 26 8.90 -5.83 17.78
C PHE A 26 7.87 -5.45 16.71
N VAL A 27 6.60 -5.77 16.92
CA VAL A 27 5.52 -5.43 15.97
C VAL A 27 5.37 -3.91 15.84
N ASP A 28 5.43 -3.16 16.94
CA ASP A 28 5.40 -1.69 16.89
C ASP A 28 6.54 -1.11 16.07
N SER A 29 7.75 -1.63 16.22
CA SER A 29 8.90 -1.26 15.41
C SER A 29 8.70 -1.60 13.93
N LEU A 30 8.18 -2.79 13.63
CA LEU A 30 7.95 -3.28 12.27
C LEU A 30 6.96 -2.40 11.49
N PHE A 31 5.92 -1.90 12.18
CA PHE A 31 4.88 -1.06 11.58
C PHE A 31 5.07 0.45 11.84
N SER A 32 6.21 0.87 12.39
CA SER A 32 6.46 2.28 12.70
C SER A 32 6.52 3.18 11.48
N THR A 33 6.92 2.64 10.33
CA THR A 33 7.13 3.37 9.06
C THR A 33 6.30 2.83 7.91
N LYS A 34 5.65 1.67 8.08
CA LYS A 34 4.88 1.00 7.02
C LYS A 34 3.48 0.64 7.54
N GLY A 35 2.44 0.93 6.78
CA GLY A 35 1.06 0.54 7.11
C GLY A 35 0.80 -0.95 6.97
N GLU A 36 1.56 -1.64 6.12
CA GLU A 36 1.50 -3.07 5.86
C GLU A 36 2.89 -3.70 5.86
N GLN A 37 2.95 -4.98 6.20
CA GLN A 37 4.18 -5.75 6.17
C GLN A 37 4.05 -6.92 5.21
N TYR A 38 5.05 -7.08 4.34
CA TYR A 38 5.19 -8.21 3.43
C TYR A 38 6.00 -9.30 4.10
N PHE A 39 5.53 -10.53 4.04
CA PHE A 39 6.19 -11.67 4.66
C PHE A 39 5.87 -12.97 3.92
N SER A 40 6.65 -14.00 4.19
CA SER A 40 6.41 -15.33 3.67
C SER A 40 6.33 -16.36 4.78
N LEU A 41 5.60 -17.42 4.51
CA LEU A 41 5.52 -18.60 5.38
C LEU A 41 5.58 -19.87 4.52
N ARG A 42 6.00 -20.97 5.15
CA ARG A 42 6.08 -22.25 4.46
C ARG A 42 4.66 -22.75 4.13
N ASN A 43 4.42 -23.06 2.86
CA ASN A 43 3.17 -23.68 2.45
C ASN A 43 3.21 -25.18 2.82
N SER A 44 2.26 -25.64 3.62
CA SER A 44 2.09 -27.06 3.96
C SER A 44 0.66 -27.49 3.62
N ARG A 45 0.46 -28.80 3.41
CA ARG A 45 -0.86 -29.35 3.11
C ARG A 45 -1.87 -29.17 4.23
N GLU A 46 -1.42 -28.85 5.43
CA GLU A 46 -2.26 -28.63 6.62
C GLU A 46 -2.85 -27.20 6.64
N ILE A 47 -2.27 -26.28 5.86
CA ILE A 47 -2.72 -24.88 5.82
C ILE A 47 -3.95 -24.74 4.93
N ASN A 48 -5.05 -24.31 5.53
CA ASN A 48 -6.26 -23.96 4.79
C ASN A 48 -6.16 -22.52 4.29
N LEU A 49 -5.79 -22.35 3.01
CA LEU A 49 -5.64 -21.04 2.38
C LEU A 49 -6.91 -20.18 2.43
N ASN A 50 -8.11 -20.79 2.35
CA ASN A 50 -9.36 -20.06 2.46
C ASN A 50 -9.62 -19.51 3.87
N LYS A 51 -9.12 -20.16 4.91
CA LYS A 51 -9.16 -19.61 6.27
C LYS A 51 -8.10 -18.53 6.46
N LEU A 52 -6.90 -18.77 5.94
CA LEU A 52 -5.79 -17.82 6.04
C LEU A 52 -6.08 -16.52 5.29
N SER A 53 -6.69 -16.57 4.10
CA SER A 53 -7.06 -15.40 3.31
C SER A 53 -8.13 -14.50 3.92
N LYS A 54 -8.83 -14.98 4.95
CA LYS A 54 -9.76 -14.15 5.74
C LYS A 54 -9.06 -13.33 6.81
N LEU A 55 -7.82 -13.68 7.12
CA LEU A 55 -7.03 -13.06 8.17
C LEU A 55 -5.96 -12.13 7.59
N ILE A 56 -5.29 -12.57 6.52
CA ILE A 56 -4.20 -11.85 5.85
C ILE A 56 -4.42 -11.85 4.33
N SER A 57 -3.84 -10.88 3.63
CA SER A 57 -3.90 -10.77 2.17
C SER A 57 -2.85 -11.69 1.53
N ILE A 58 -3.28 -12.75 0.83
CA ILE A 58 -2.38 -13.70 0.17
C ILE A 58 -1.98 -13.17 -1.20
N ASP A 59 -0.66 -13.10 -1.45
CA ASP A 59 -0.09 -12.64 -2.71
C ASP A 59 -0.22 -13.73 -3.80
N HIS A 60 -0.37 -13.27 -5.04
CA HIS A 60 -0.41 -14.11 -6.24
C HIS A 60 0.90 -14.90 -6.49
N LYS A 61 2.04 -14.48 -5.92
CA LYS A 61 3.31 -15.22 -5.95
C LYS A 61 3.29 -16.51 -5.12
N THR A 62 2.25 -16.73 -4.32
CA THR A 62 2.07 -17.95 -3.54
C THR A 62 2.12 -19.18 -4.44
N ASN A 63 2.89 -20.18 -4.02
CA ASN A 63 3.12 -21.41 -4.76
C ASN A 63 3.05 -22.65 -3.84
N ALA A 64 3.39 -23.83 -4.36
CA ALA A 64 3.29 -25.07 -3.61
C ALA A 64 4.21 -25.16 -2.36
N GLN A 65 5.29 -24.37 -2.30
CA GLN A 65 6.28 -24.40 -1.23
C GLN A 65 6.16 -23.22 -0.26
N THR A 66 5.71 -22.05 -0.78
CA THR A 66 5.76 -20.78 -0.05
C THR A 66 4.48 -20.00 -0.26
N ILE A 67 3.90 -19.52 0.83
CA ILE A 67 2.83 -18.54 0.83
C ILE A 67 3.49 -17.18 1.04
N PHE A 68 3.16 -16.23 0.18
CA PHE A 68 3.52 -14.82 0.32
C PHE A 68 2.26 -14.04 0.69
N ALA A 69 2.40 -13.11 1.64
CA ALA A 69 1.24 -12.39 2.17
C ALA A 69 1.60 -10.99 2.64
N TYR A 70 0.57 -10.14 2.67
CA TYR A 70 0.58 -8.83 3.30
C TYR A 70 -0.36 -8.84 4.50
N ALA A 71 -0.01 -8.08 5.52
CA ALA A 71 -0.88 -7.81 6.66
C ALA A 71 -0.64 -6.40 7.19
N ASN A 72 -1.70 -5.70 7.58
CA ASN A 72 -1.59 -4.54 8.43
C ASN A 72 -1.26 -4.97 9.87
N LYS A 73 -1.00 -4.00 10.75
CA LYS A 73 -0.58 -4.30 12.13
C LYS A 73 -1.57 -5.20 12.89
N GLU A 74 -2.86 -4.94 12.77
CA GLU A 74 -3.92 -5.72 13.46
C GLU A 74 -4.00 -7.15 12.91
N GLN A 75 -4.03 -7.29 11.58
CA GLN A 75 -4.01 -8.57 10.90
C GLN A 75 -2.75 -9.39 11.23
N PHE A 76 -1.59 -8.73 11.32
CA PHE A 76 -0.34 -9.38 11.66
C PHE A 76 -0.32 -9.87 13.12
N LEU A 77 -0.86 -9.09 14.06
CA LEU A 77 -1.04 -9.51 15.45
C LEU A 77 -1.96 -10.73 15.56
N ASP A 78 -3.02 -10.78 14.77
CA ASP A 78 -3.92 -11.94 14.71
C ASP A 78 -3.25 -13.15 14.05
N PHE A 79 -2.45 -12.94 13.00
CA PHE A 79 -1.65 -13.98 12.38
C PHE A 79 -0.64 -14.59 13.35
N LEU A 80 0.02 -13.81 14.21
CA LEU A 80 0.97 -14.32 15.20
C LEU A 80 0.34 -15.30 16.20
N LYS A 81 -0.97 -15.21 16.44
CA LYS A 81 -1.71 -16.16 17.31
C LYS A 81 -1.78 -17.58 16.71
N LEU A 82 -1.49 -17.72 15.41
CA LEU A 82 -1.44 -19.03 14.75
C LEU A 82 -0.12 -19.77 15.01
N GLU A 83 0.86 -19.13 15.64
CA GLU A 83 2.19 -19.70 15.98
C GLU A 83 2.91 -20.33 14.78
N MET A 84 2.70 -19.80 13.58
CA MET A 84 3.32 -20.26 12.34
C MET A 84 4.67 -19.59 12.13
N ASP A 85 5.66 -20.36 11.63
CA ASP A 85 6.95 -19.82 11.21
C ASP A 85 6.77 -18.89 10.00
N TYR A 86 7.39 -17.72 10.07
CA TYR A 86 7.35 -16.72 9.00
C TYR A 86 8.71 -16.02 8.84
N LEU A 87 8.90 -15.42 7.68
CA LEU A 87 10.04 -14.57 7.38
C LEU A 87 9.52 -13.21 6.90
N ILE A 88 9.93 -12.15 7.57
CA ILE A 88 9.70 -10.78 7.09
C ILE A 88 10.52 -10.58 5.82
N ILE A 89 9.86 -10.03 4.81
CA ILE A 89 10.49 -9.62 3.56
C ILE A 89 10.56 -8.11 3.59
N ASP A 90 11.75 -7.59 3.87
CA ASP A 90 12.00 -6.15 3.73
C ASP A 90 12.22 -5.84 2.26
N ASP A 91 11.25 -5.23 1.62
CA ASP A 91 11.49 -4.54 0.36
C ASP A 91 12.34 -3.30 0.66
N VAL A 92 13.65 -3.47 0.64
CA VAL A 92 14.59 -2.35 0.61
C VAL A 92 14.43 -1.70 -0.76
N ILE A 93 13.41 -0.85 -0.91
CA ILE A 93 13.25 -0.06 -2.12
C ILE A 93 14.29 1.04 -2.10
N ASN A 94 15.32 0.81 -2.89
CA ASN A 94 16.38 1.78 -3.10
C ASN A 94 15.79 2.95 -3.93
N VAL A 95 15.82 4.19 -3.41
CA VAL A 95 15.32 5.40 -4.09
C VAL A 95 15.90 5.56 -5.50
N SER A 96 17.09 4.99 -5.78
CA SER A 96 17.65 4.92 -7.14
C SER A 96 16.87 4.00 -8.09
N GLN A 97 15.99 3.14 -7.58
CA GLN A 97 15.08 2.32 -8.40
C GLN A 97 13.78 3.04 -8.78
N LEU A 98 13.43 4.15 -8.11
CA LEU A 98 12.25 4.95 -8.46
C LEU A 98 12.31 5.45 -9.91
N ASN A 99 13.48 5.87 -10.38
CA ASN A 99 13.67 6.29 -11.78
C ASN A 99 13.64 5.11 -12.78
N LYS A 100 13.97 3.89 -12.35
CA LYS A 100 13.78 2.65 -13.13
C LYS A 100 12.34 2.14 -13.05
N ALA A 101 11.64 2.38 -11.99
CA ALA A 101 10.29 1.90 -11.72
C ALA A 101 9.24 2.59 -12.59
N ARG A 102 9.44 3.87 -12.93
CA ARG A 102 8.64 4.58 -13.95
C ARG A 102 8.67 3.89 -15.33
N SER A 103 9.67 3.07 -15.60
CA SER A 103 9.77 2.32 -16.86
C SER A 103 9.17 0.91 -16.82
N SER A 104 8.85 0.35 -15.66
CA SER A 104 8.44 -1.06 -15.55
C SER A 104 7.08 -1.32 -14.89
N TRP A 105 6.57 -0.43 -14.06
CA TRP A 105 5.28 -0.57 -13.34
C TRP A 105 5.07 -1.96 -12.71
N ASN A 106 6.15 -2.56 -12.20
CA ASN A 106 6.19 -3.94 -11.71
C ASN A 106 6.26 -4.04 -10.18
N TYR A 107 5.98 -2.95 -9.47
CA TYR A 107 5.97 -2.90 -8.00
C TYR A 107 4.83 -2.02 -7.51
N TYR A 108 4.53 -2.11 -6.23
CA TYR A 108 3.55 -1.29 -5.54
C TYR A 108 4.28 -0.18 -4.77
N PRO A 109 4.12 1.11 -5.14
CA PRO A 109 4.75 2.22 -4.41
C PRO A 109 4.28 2.29 -2.96
N THR A 110 5.19 2.66 -2.07
CA THR A 110 4.82 3.05 -0.70
C THR A 110 4.00 4.35 -0.72
N TYR A 111 3.34 4.68 0.40
CA TYR A 111 2.56 5.92 0.47
C TYR A 111 3.43 7.17 0.24
N GLN A 112 4.66 7.20 0.76
CA GLN A 112 5.58 8.33 0.55
C GLN A 112 6.02 8.46 -0.92
N GLU A 113 6.27 7.32 -1.59
CA GLU A 113 6.55 7.29 -3.02
C GLU A 113 5.36 7.77 -3.84
N TYR A 114 4.15 7.36 -3.45
CA TYR A 114 2.91 7.83 -4.05
C TYR A 114 2.76 9.35 -3.96
N GLU A 115 2.91 9.95 -2.77
CA GLU A 115 2.86 11.41 -2.62
C GLU A 115 3.89 12.09 -3.53
N SER A 116 5.12 11.57 -3.57
CA SER A 116 6.19 12.09 -4.41
C SER A 116 5.91 11.96 -5.90
N MET A 117 5.31 10.83 -6.33
CA MET A 117 4.91 10.62 -7.73
C MET A 117 3.78 11.57 -8.14
N MET A 118 2.74 11.72 -7.30
CA MET A 118 1.62 12.62 -7.56
C MET A 118 2.08 14.08 -7.68
N GLN A 119 3.01 14.51 -6.83
CA GLN A 119 3.61 15.84 -6.92
C GLN A 119 4.45 15.99 -8.19
N ALA A 120 5.27 14.98 -8.51
CA ALA A 120 6.12 15.01 -9.70
C ALA A 120 5.33 15.06 -11.02
N PHE A 121 4.14 14.49 -11.10
CA PHE A 121 3.25 14.64 -12.26
C PHE A 121 2.83 16.09 -12.44
N ALA A 122 2.35 16.74 -11.38
CA ALA A 122 1.94 18.15 -11.43
C ALA A 122 3.13 19.08 -11.76
N ASP A 123 4.30 18.85 -11.16
CA ASP A 123 5.50 19.66 -11.39
C ASP A 123 6.04 19.49 -12.82
N SER A 124 5.92 18.30 -13.41
CA SER A 124 6.43 18.02 -14.75
C SER A 124 5.50 18.50 -15.86
N PHE A 125 4.20 18.61 -15.60
CA PHE A 125 3.18 18.96 -16.59
C PHE A 125 2.25 20.09 -16.10
N PRO A 126 2.77 21.22 -15.60
CA PRO A 126 1.97 22.24 -14.89
C PRO A 126 0.89 22.91 -15.73
N SER A 127 0.97 22.85 -17.06
CA SER A 127 -0.05 23.42 -17.97
C SER A 127 -1.29 22.55 -18.12
N ILE A 128 -1.17 21.22 -17.90
CA ILE A 128 -2.25 20.27 -18.14
C ILE A 128 -2.52 19.35 -16.94
N CYS A 129 -1.76 19.49 -15.85
CA CYS A 129 -1.85 18.62 -14.70
C CYS A 129 -1.83 19.43 -13.40
N LYS A 130 -2.75 19.16 -12.50
CA LYS A 130 -2.82 19.78 -11.19
C LYS A 130 -3.09 18.76 -10.10
N LEU A 131 -2.32 18.86 -9.02
CA LEU A 131 -2.48 18.03 -7.83
C LEU A 131 -3.51 18.67 -6.88
N HIS A 132 -4.45 17.89 -6.39
CA HIS A 132 -5.44 18.28 -5.40
C HIS A 132 -5.36 17.37 -4.16
N ASN A 133 -5.42 17.98 -2.98
CA ASN A 133 -5.69 17.27 -1.74
C ASN A 133 -7.19 17.36 -1.44
N LEU A 134 -7.90 16.25 -1.60
CA LEU A 134 -9.35 16.15 -1.37
C LEU A 134 -9.70 16.03 0.11
N GLY A 135 -8.74 15.64 0.95
CA GLY A 135 -8.92 15.46 2.38
C GLY A 135 -7.73 14.80 3.04
N THR A 136 -7.72 14.82 4.37
CA THR A 136 -6.69 14.17 5.17
C THR A 136 -7.35 13.23 6.16
N LEU A 137 -6.94 11.97 6.16
CA LEU A 137 -7.43 10.93 7.06
C LEU A 137 -6.90 11.14 8.48
N SER A 138 -7.51 10.48 9.47
CA SER A 138 -7.05 10.51 10.86
C SER A 138 -5.63 9.93 11.04
N SER A 139 -5.17 9.11 10.10
CA SER A 139 -3.78 8.60 10.03
C SER A 139 -2.75 9.66 9.60
N GLY A 140 -3.20 10.83 9.13
CA GLY A 140 -2.36 11.87 8.51
C GLY A 140 -2.15 11.67 7.01
N HIS A 141 -2.60 10.57 6.42
CA HIS A 141 -2.53 10.35 4.96
C HIS A 141 -3.52 11.25 4.23
N LYS A 142 -3.10 11.81 3.10
CA LYS A 142 -3.93 12.66 2.23
C LYS A 142 -4.61 11.81 1.17
N ILE A 143 -5.84 12.18 0.83
CA ILE A 143 -6.55 11.66 -0.34
C ILE A 143 -6.22 12.60 -1.49
N LEU A 144 -5.37 12.14 -2.40
CA LEU A 144 -4.85 12.95 -3.50
C LEU A 144 -5.55 12.61 -4.80
N ALA A 145 -5.82 13.63 -5.61
CA ALA A 145 -6.29 13.46 -6.98
C ALA A 145 -5.46 14.33 -7.95
N ILE A 146 -5.24 13.82 -9.15
CA ILE A 146 -4.72 14.57 -10.29
C ILE A 146 -5.90 14.99 -11.14
N GLN A 147 -5.97 16.28 -11.48
CA GLN A 147 -6.80 16.84 -12.54
C GLN A 147 -5.95 16.97 -13.81
N ILE A 148 -6.48 16.52 -14.94
CA ILE A 148 -5.84 16.60 -16.26
C ILE A 148 -6.85 17.26 -17.22
N SER A 149 -6.47 18.39 -17.82
CA SER A 149 -7.23 19.15 -18.80
C SER A 149 -6.26 20.07 -19.55
N ASP A 150 -6.58 20.53 -20.75
CA ASP A 150 -5.76 21.49 -21.49
C ASP A 150 -5.72 22.88 -20.82
N ASN A 151 -6.74 23.21 -20.02
CA ASN A 151 -6.86 24.43 -19.22
C ASN A 151 -7.01 24.12 -17.71
N VAL A 152 -6.13 23.28 -17.17
CA VAL A 152 -6.22 22.80 -15.79
C VAL A 152 -6.39 23.93 -14.77
N GLY A 153 -7.38 23.79 -13.91
CA GLY A 153 -7.72 24.78 -12.87
C GLY A 153 -8.66 25.90 -13.35
N THR A 154 -9.07 25.89 -14.61
CA THR A 154 -10.14 26.73 -15.17
C THR A 154 -11.37 25.87 -15.39
N GLN A 155 -12.54 26.35 -14.98
CA GLN A 155 -13.78 25.64 -15.26
C GLN A 155 -14.27 25.99 -16.65
N GLU A 156 -14.40 24.97 -17.49
CA GLU A 156 -14.91 25.09 -18.86
C GLU A 156 -16.25 24.36 -19.02
N ASN A 157 -16.88 24.51 -20.18
CA ASN A 157 -18.15 23.83 -20.48
C ASN A 157 -17.90 22.47 -21.10
N GLU A 158 -17.16 21.64 -20.36
CA GLU A 158 -16.78 20.28 -20.72
C GLU A 158 -17.23 19.28 -19.65
N PRO A 159 -17.43 18.01 -20.01
CA PRO A 159 -17.79 16.98 -19.04
C PRO A 159 -16.63 16.65 -18.13
N SER A 160 -16.88 16.58 -16.81
CA SER A 160 -15.91 16.08 -15.85
C SER A 160 -16.05 14.55 -15.68
N PHE A 161 -14.94 13.85 -15.62
CA PHE A 161 -14.90 12.41 -15.38
C PHE A 161 -13.94 12.06 -14.25
N LEU A 162 -14.40 11.27 -13.27
CA LEU A 162 -13.59 10.83 -12.15
C LEU A 162 -13.32 9.32 -12.22
N TYR A 163 -12.04 8.96 -12.30
CA TYR A 163 -11.54 7.62 -11.96
C TYR A 163 -11.09 7.57 -10.51
N THR A 164 -11.60 6.62 -9.75
CA THR A 164 -11.14 6.36 -8.39
C THR A 164 -10.81 4.89 -8.20
N SER A 165 -9.80 4.59 -7.38
CA SER A 165 -9.36 3.24 -7.10
C SER A 165 -9.01 3.07 -5.62
N SER A 166 -8.81 1.82 -5.20
CA SER A 166 -8.37 1.45 -3.85
C SER A 166 -9.26 2.05 -2.76
N MET A 167 -10.58 1.95 -2.94
CA MET A 167 -11.57 2.31 -1.92
C MET A 167 -11.38 1.44 -0.66
N HIS A 168 -10.97 0.18 -0.85
CA HIS A 168 -10.41 -0.65 0.20
C HIS A 168 -8.89 -0.63 0.06
N GLY A 169 -8.15 -0.23 1.10
CA GLY A 169 -6.71 0.04 1.06
C GLY A 169 -5.81 -1.15 0.70
N ASN A 170 -6.37 -2.37 0.64
CA ASN A 170 -5.67 -3.59 0.21
C ASN A 170 -5.86 -3.93 -1.29
N GLU A 171 -6.59 -3.13 -2.05
CA GLU A 171 -6.84 -3.34 -3.48
C GLU A 171 -5.78 -2.61 -4.33
N LEU A 172 -4.55 -3.11 -4.29
CA LEU A 172 -3.38 -2.40 -4.81
C LEU A 172 -3.25 -2.41 -6.34
N THR A 173 -3.91 -3.34 -7.05
CA THR A 173 -3.82 -3.41 -8.51
C THR A 173 -4.38 -2.15 -9.19
N GLY A 174 -5.55 -1.69 -8.74
CA GLY A 174 -6.17 -0.47 -9.24
C GLY A 174 -5.33 0.78 -8.95
N TYR A 175 -4.71 0.83 -7.78
CA TYR A 175 -3.79 1.88 -7.36
C TYR A 175 -2.66 2.11 -8.37
N VAL A 176 -1.91 1.06 -8.71
CA VAL A 176 -0.81 1.14 -9.69
C VAL A 176 -1.32 1.40 -11.10
N LEU A 177 -2.48 0.82 -11.47
CA LEU A 177 -3.10 1.06 -12.77
C LEU A 177 -3.46 2.54 -12.97
N MET A 178 -3.99 3.20 -11.94
CA MET A 178 -4.33 4.63 -12.01
C MET A 178 -3.08 5.51 -12.08
N LEU A 179 -2.01 5.21 -11.36
CA LEU A 179 -0.73 5.90 -11.48
C LEU A 179 -0.14 5.78 -12.88
N ARG A 180 -0.21 4.57 -13.46
CA ARG A 180 0.22 4.32 -14.84
C ARG A 180 -0.64 5.07 -15.85
N LEU A 181 -1.95 5.15 -15.63
CA LEU A 181 -2.85 5.90 -16.50
C LEU A 181 -2.51 7.39 -16.52
N ILE A 182 -2.21 7.98 -15.35
CA ILE A 182 -1.74 9.39 -15.26
C ILE A 182 -0.48 9.57 -16.09
N ASP A 183 0.54 8.73 -15.89
CA ASP A 183 1.82 8.78 -16.59
C ASP A 183 1.63 8.66 -18.11
N GLU A 184 0.81 7.71 -18.56
CA GLU A 184 0.51 7.46 -19.97
C GLU A 184 -0.20 8.65 -20.62
N LEU A 185 -1.20 9.23 -19.97
CA LEU A 185 -1.94 10.37 -20.50
C LEU A 185 -1.06 11.61 -20.63
N LEU A 186 -0.27 11.93 -19.59
CA LEU A 186 0.58 13.12 -19.58
C LEU A 186 1.72 13.03 -20.60
N ASN A 187 2.41 11.91 -20.66
CA ASN A 187 3.47 11.70 -21.64
C ASN A 187 2.91 11.55 -23.06
N GLY A 188 1.76 10.89 -23.19
CA GLY A 188 1.08 10.75 -24.48
C GLY A 188 0.67 12.10 -25.06
N TYR A 189 0.10 13.00 -24.26
CA TYR A 189 -0.29 14.34 -24.68
C TYR A 189 0.89 15.14 -25.25
N THR A 190 2.03 15.13 -24.59
CA THR A 190 3.24 15.82 -25.07
C THR A 190 3.76 15.25 -26.40
N ASN A 191 3.42 14.00 -26.71
CA ASN A 191 3.75 13.34 -27.98
C ASN A 191 2.62 13.46 -29.03
N GLY A 192 1.58 14.25 -28.77
CA GLY A 192 0.45 14.47 -29.67
C GLY A 192 -0.62 13.37 -29.64
N ASN A 193 -0.57 12.48 -28.64
CA ASN A 193 -1.59 11.47 -28.39
C ASN A 193 -2.64 12.00 -27.38
N TYR A 194 -3.81 11.40 -27.35
CA TYR A 194 -4.89 11.70 -26.36
C TYR A 194 -5.38 13.16 -26.35
N LEU A 195 -5.09 13.94 -27.41
CA LEU A 195 -5.46 15.36 -27.50
C LEU A 195 -6.97 15.54 -27.35
N ASP A 196 -7.76 14.74 -28.06
CA ASP A 196 -9.24 14.83 -28.01
C ASP A 196 -9.79 14.57 -26.60
N ILE A 197 -9.15 13.68 -25.85
CA ILE A 197 -9.58 13.38 -24.47
C ILE A 197 -9.23 14.53 -23.54
N ILE A 198 -8.01 15.05 -23.62
CA ILE A 198 -7.50 16.05 -22.66
C ILE A 198 -8.02 17.45 -22.98
N ASN A 199 -8.38 17.72 -24.25
CA ASN A 199 -8.94 19.00 -24.68
C ASN A 199 -10.46 19.08 -24.55
N GLU A 200 -11.16 17.96 -24.32
CA GLU A 200 -12.63 17.92 -24.33
C GLU A 200 -13.21 17.42 -22.99
N ILE A 201 -12.36 16.98 -22.05
CA ILE A 201 -12.79 16.37 -20.79
C ILE A 201 -11.93 16.87 -19.62
N ASP A 202 -12.57 17.37 -18.58
CA ASP A 202 -11.94 17.61 -17.27
C ASP A 202 -11.79 16.29 -16.52
N LEU A 203 -10.63 15.67 -16.62
CA LEU A 203 -10.36 14.32 -16.12
C LEU A 203 -9.75 14.37 -14.72
N TRP A 204 -10.36 13.66 -13.78
CA TRP A 204 -9.88 13.51 -12.40
C TRP A 204 -9.51 12.07 -12.12
N ILE A 205 -8.32 11.86 -11.57
CA ILE A 205 -7.82 10.52 -11.22
C ILE A 205 -7.36 10.51 -9.77
N ASN A 206 -8.03 9.67 -8.96
CA ASN A 206 -7.69 9.42 -7.57
C ASN A 206 -7.23 7.96 -7.42
N PRO A 207 -5.92 7.69 -7.41
CA PRO A 207 -5.39 6.33 -7.36
C PRO A 207 -5.64 5.61 -6.04
N LEU A 208 -5.69 6.36 -4.94
CA LEU A 208 -5.78 5.80 -3.58
C LEU A 208 -6.85 6.57 -2.80
N ALA A 209 -8.07 6.01 -2.76
CA ALA A 209 -9.24 6.65 -2.15
C ALA A 209 -9.34 6.45 -0.62
N ASN A 210 -8.56 5.52 -0.06
CA ASN A 210 -8.54 5.23 1.38
C ASN A 210 -7.14 4.80 1.86
#